data_72dda486b278ab7aa0d8611acbf6c1a8
#
_entry.id   72dda486b278ab7aa0d8611acbf6c1a8
#
_cell.length_a   1.000
_cell.length_b   1.000
_cell.length_c   1.000
_cell.angle_alpha   90.00
_cell.angle_beta   90.00
_cell.angle_gamma   90.00
#
_symmetry.space_group_name_H-M   'P 1'
#
loop_
_entity.id
_entity.type
_entity.pdbx_description
1 polymer ?
#
loop_
_entity_poly.entity_id
_entity_poly.type
_entity_poly.pdbx_seq_one_letter_code
_entity_poly.pdbx_strand_id
1 'polypeptide(L)'
;EVGDETPDITAATHLFWTVDRHERVELTAEAIGAAWPAIIFCRTRHGADRLAKQLARNEIRAAAIHGGRSQSQRTRALADFMGGRVHALVATDVAARGIHVDGVAAVVHYDPPEDHKAYVHRSGRTARAGKNGVVISLVQPEQRKDIRRLQRDIGIDEPVGTPDLDRVRELSPPAVAAPAPFEPYSPSETAPGQGRRHEGRGRQGSGRRSGGSAGRGRDNGSGGNRNRSGQGNGQGRPGGNRNRRPSRQGRSAA
;
A
#
# COMPACT_ATOMS: atom_id res chain seq x y z
N GLU A 1 0.10 -25.40 20.04
CA GLU A 1 -0.96 -24.55 19.45
C GLU A 1 -0.80 -23.16 20.04
N VAL A 2 -0.12 -22.27 19.33
CA VAL A 2 -0.12 -20.85 19.65
C VAL A 2 -1.47 -20.33 19.13
N GLY A 3 -2.44 -20.25 20.04
CA GLY A 3 -3.72 -19.63 19.73
C GLY A 3 -3.48 -18.19 19.24
N ASP A 4 -4.03 -17.87 18.09
CA ASP A 4 -4.04 -16.53 17.54
C ASP A 4 -4.99 -15.72 18.45
N GLU A 5 -4.44 -15.15 19.54
CA GLU A 5 -5.21 -14.32 20.47
C GLU A 5 -5.79 -13.16 19.68
N THR A 6 -7.11 -13.14 19.57
CA THR A 6 -7.83 -12.04 18.94
C THR A 6 -7.47 -10.75 19.68
N PRO A 7 -6.89 -9.74 19.02
CA PRO A 7 -6.49 -8.52 19.71
C PRO A 7 -7.69 -7.86 20.38
N ASP A 8 -7.52 -7.44 21.63
CA ASP A 8 -8.48 -6.60 22.31
C ASP A 8 -8.46 -5.20 21.69
N ILE A 9 -9.56 -4.76 21.12
CA ILE A 9 -9.73 -3.46 20.50
C ILE A 9 -10.48 -2.46 21.38
N THR A 10 -10.96 -2.88 22.57
CA THR A 10 -11.76 -2.03 23.46
C THR A 10 -10.97 -0.88 24.08
N ALA A 11 -9.65 -1.02 24.15
CA ALA A 11 -8.77 0.03 24.64
C ALA A 11 -8.55 1.18 23.63
N ALA A 12 -8.92 0.99 22.37
CA ALA A 12 -8.85 2.03 21.35
C ALA A 12 -10.14 2.84 21.29
N THR A 13 -10.04 4.13 20.97
CA THR A 13 -11.22 4.90 20.58
C THR A 13 -11.48 4.73 19.10
N HIS A 14 -12.71 4.35 18.75
CA HIS A 14 -13.13 4.11 17.37
C HIS A 14 -13.94 5.29 16.84
N LEU A 15 -13.52 5.83 15.70
CA LEU A 15 -14.18 6.93 15.01
C LEU A 15 -14.60 6.49 13.62
N PHE A 16 -15.85 6.76 13.25
CA PHE A 16 -16.37 6.45 11.92
C PHE A 16 -16.81 7.74 11.26
N TRP A 17 -16.07 8.17 10.23
CA TRP A 17 -16.29 9.44 9.57
C TRP A 17 -16.97 9.26 8.22
N THR A 18 -18.09 9.93 8.01
CA THR A 18 -18.68 10.06 6.69
C THR A 18 -17.81 11.00 5.87
N VAL A 19 -17.33 10.53 4.74
CA VAL A 19 -16.41 11.30 3.89
C VAL A 19 -16.76 11.13 2.42
N ASP A 20 -16.66 12.21 1.66
CA ASP A 20 -16.77 12.16 0.22
C ASP A 20 -15.47 11.63 -0.41
N ARG A 21 -15.61 11.03 -1.59
CA ARG A 21 -14.52 10.35 -2.27
C ARG A 21 -13.33 11.26 -2.56
N HIS A 22 -13.56 12.52 -2.84
CA HIS A 22 -12.54 13.51 -3.17
C HIS A 22 -11.83 14.08 -1.94
N GLU A 23 -12.47 14.09 -0.78
CA GLU A 23 -11.93 14.62 0.47
C GLU A 23 -11.06 13.61 1.25
N ARG A 24 -11.18 12.32 0.92
CA ARG A 24 -10.53 11.23 1.69
C ARG A 24 -9.04 11.40 1.89
N VAL A 25 -8.32 11.90 0.89
CA VAL A 25 -6.85 12.06 0.97
C VAL A 25 -6.49 13.18 1.92
N GLU A 26 -7.17 14.31 1.81
CA GLU A 26 -6.96 15.48 2.66
C GLU A 26 -7.27 15.16 4.11
N LEU A 27 -8.46 14.62 4.39
CA LEU A 27 -8.85 14.20 5.73
C LEU A 27 -7.90 13.13 6.33
N THR A 28 -7.37 12.23 5.48
CA THR A 28 -6.35 11.28 5.95
C THR A 28 -5.06 12.00 6.33
N ALA A 29 -4.63 12.98 5.55
CA ALA A 29 -3.43 13.76 5.86
C ALA A 29 -3.60 14.55 7.17
N GLU A 30 -4.74 15.21 7.37
CA GLU A 30 -5.07 15.95 8.58
C GLU A 30 -5.14 15.03 9.82
N ALA A 31 -5.76 13.85 9.68
CA ALA A 31 -5.83 12.85 10.75
C ALA A 31 -4.43 12.36 11.16
N ILE A 32 -3.54 12.14 10.19
CA ILE A 32 -2.15 11.75 10.48
C ILE A 32 -1.38 12.91 11.08
N GLY A 33 -1.60 14.15 10.63
CA GLY A 33 -1.02 15.34 11.24
C GLY A 33 -1.43 15.51 12.71
N ALA A 34 -2.64 15.07 13.06
CA ALA A 34 -3.15 15.08 14.43
C ALA A 34 -2.63 13.90 15.28
N ALA A 35 -2.42 12.71 14.67
CA ALA A 35 -2.05 11.47 15.37
C ALA A 35 -1.07 10.62 14.58
N TRP A 36 0.21 10.67 14.91
CA TRP A 36 1.27 9.84 14.30
C TRP A 36 2.23 9.29 15.37
N PRO A 37 2.91 8.15 15.14
CA PRO A 37 2.96 7.37 13.90
C PRO A 37 1.64 6.63 13.63
N ALA A 38 1.31 6.44 12.33
CA ALA A 38 0.04 5.84 11.91
C ALA A 38 0.21 4.69 10.92
N ILE A 39 -0.75 3.75 10.92
CA ILE A 39 -0.87 2.74 9.86
C ILE A 39 -2.16 2.99 9.10
N ILE A 40 -2.08 3.05 7.77
CA ILE A 40 -3.22 3.28 6.89
C ILE A 40 -3.47 2.03 6.07
N PHE A 41 -4.67 1.50 6.14
CA PHE A 41 -5.06 0.30 5.41
C PHE A 41 -5.78 0.62 4.11
N CYS A 42 -5.21 0.14 3.00
CA CYS A 42 -5.76 0.21 1.66
C CYS A 42 -6.07 -1.19 1.14
N ARG A 43 -7.12 -1.31 0.32
CA ARG A 43 -7.52 -2.58 -0.29
C ARG A 43 -6.52 -3.09 -1.31
N THR A 44 -5.91 -2.22 -2.11
CA THR A 44 -5.07 -2.61 -3.24
C THR A 44 -3.65 -2.08 -3.16
N ARG A 45 -2.70 -2.81 -3.79
CA ARG A 45 -1.29 -2.42 -3.91
C ARG A 45 -1.13 -1.06 -4.59
N HIS A 46 -1.80 -0.88 -5.74
CA HIS A 46 -1.77 0.39 -6.48
C HIS A 46 -2.44 1.54 -5.71
N GLY A 47 -3.48 1.22 -4.92
CA GLY A 47 -4.11 2.18 -4.00
C GLY A 47 -3.12 2.66 -2.95
N ALA A 48 -2.37 1.74 -2.35
CA ALA A 48 -1.36 2.08 -1.35
C ALA A 48 -0.24 2.96 -1.91
N ASP A 49 0.31 2.61 -3.10
CA ASP A 49 1.33 3.43 -3.75
C ASP A 49 0.81 4.83 -4.12
N ARG A 50 -0.41 4.89 -4.64
CA ARG A 50 -1.04 6.16 -5.01
C ARG A 50 -1.30 7.03 -3.80
N LEU A 51 -1.85 6.46 -2.72
CA LEU A 51 -2.14 7.19 -1.50
C LEU A 51 -0.87 7.73 -0.85
N ALA A 52 0.20 6.95 -0.75
CA ALA A 52 1.47 7.41 -0.22
C ALA A 52 2.01 8.63 -1.00
N LYS A 53 1.90 8.62 -2.34
CA LYS A 53 2.28 9.77 -3.19
C LYS A 53 1.35 10.99 -3.00
N GLN A 54 0.06 10.76 -2.77
CA GLN A 54 -0.90 11.84 -2.55
C GLN A 54 -0.69 12.49 -1.17
N LEU A 55 -0.43 11.68 -0.14
CA LEU A 55 -0.10 12.15 1.20
C LEU A 55 1.17 13.02 1.20
N ALA A 56 2.17 12.65 0.41
CA ALA A 56 3.38 13.47 0.26
C ALA A 56 3.11 14.88 -0.29
N ARG A 57 2.06 15.06 -1.09
CA ARG A 57 1.63 16.40 -1.57
C ARG A 57 0.95 17.23 -0.47
N ASN A 58 0.48 16.58 0.59
CA ASN A 58 -0.08 17.19 1.79
C ASN A 58 0.93 17.16 2.95
N GLU A 59 2.23 17.19 2.64
CA GLU A 59 3.33 17.27 3.60
C GLU A 59 3.41 16.09 4.59
N ILE A 60 2.71 14.98 4.31
CA ILE A 60 2.78 13.75 5.11
C ILE A 60 3.75 12.77 4.48
N ARG A 61 4.87 12.50 5.16
CA ARG A 61 5.81 11.45 4.76
C ARG A 61 5.19 10.08 5.01
N ALA A 62 4.88 9.37 3.95
CA ALA A 62 4.30 8.04 4.02
C ALA A 62 5.05 7.04 3.15
N ALA A 63 5.23 5.82 3.64
CA ALA A 63 5.84 4.72 2.90
C ALA A 63 4.81 3.63 2.62
N ALA A 64 4.73 3.17 1.35
CA ALA A 64 3.85 2.08 0.99
C ALA A 64 4.50 0.72 1.26
N ILE A 65 3.74 -0.21 1.88
CA ILE A 65 4.16 -1.57 2.16
C ILE A 65 3.09 -2.57 1.69
N HIS A 66 3.45 -3.39 0.68
CA HIS A 66 2.54 -4.37 0.08
C HIS A 66 3.31 -5.49 -0.62
N GLY A 67 2.62 -6.55 -1.03
CA GLY A 67 3.24 -7.72 -1.64
C GLY A 67 3.90 -7.50 -3.01
N GLY A 68 3.75 -6.31 -3.62
CA GLY A 68 4.48 -5.89 -4.83
C GLY A 68 5.84 -5.24 -4.55
N ARG A 69 6.20 -5.02 -3.28
CA ARG A 69 7.49 -4.49 -2.85
C ARG A 69 8.47 -5.62 -2.57
N SER A 70 9.74 -5.43 -2.94
CA SER A 70 10.80 -6.38 -2.56
C SER A 70 10.98 -6.42 -1.03
N GLN A 71 11.58 -7.49 -0.53
CA GLN A 71 11.82 -7.62 0.92
C GLN A 71 12.72 -6.49 1.43
N SER A 72 13.73 -6.08 0.67
CA SER A 72 14.60 -4.95 1.04
C SER A 72 13.84 -3.62 1.11
N GLN A 73 12.93 -3.35 0.18
CA GLN A 73 12.07 -2.16 0.22
C GLN A 73 11.14 -2.17 1.43
N ARG A 74 10.55 -3.34 1.76
CA ARG A 74 9.69 -3.50 2.95
C ARG A 74 10.45 -3.28 4.23
N THR A 75 11.63 -3.91 4.39
CA THR A 75 12.50 -3.76 5.56
C THR A 75 12.91 -2.29 5.75
N ARG A 76 13.22 -1.62 4.65
CA ARG A 76 13.59 -0.20 4.70
C ARG A 76 12.41 0.68 5.10
N ALA A 77 11.24 0.53 4.48
CA ALA A 77 10.05 1.29 4.82
C ALA A 77 9.72 1.14 6.32
N LEU A 78 9.85 -0.08 6.85
CA LEU A 78 9.66 -0.37 8.26
C LEU A 78 10.72 0.31 9.14
N ALA A 79 12.00 0.24 8.78
CA ALA A 79 13.08 0.90 9.51
C ALA A 79 12.92 2.44 9.51
N ASP A 80 12.47 3.02 8.40
CA ASP A 80 12.20 4.45 8.29
C ASP A 80 10.99 4.88 9.13
N PHE A 81 9.98 4.03 9.22
CA PHE A 81 8.83 4.25 10.09
C PHE A 81 9.20 4.16 11.58
N MET A 82 9.86 3.09 11.98
CA MET A 82 10.31 2.90 13.37
C MET A 82 11.30 3.99 13.82
N GLY A 83 12.09 4.52 12.90
CA GLY A 83 13.01 5.63 13.13
C GLY A 83 12.39 7.02 13.05
N GLY A 84 11.04 7.14 12.88
CA GLY A 84 10.34 8.42 12.79
C GLY A 84 10.62 9.22 11.50
N ARG A 85 11.29 8.63 10.51
CA ARG A 85 11.56 9.29 9.22
C ARG A 85 10.32 9.40 8.33
N VAL A 86 9.35 8.52 8.53
CA VAL A 86 8.01 8.60 7.92
C VAL A 86 6.94 8.60 9.00
N HIS A 87 5.87 9.37 8.76
CA HIS A 87 4.75 9.53 9.69
C HIS A 87 3.78 8.36 9.62
N ALA A 88 3.67 7.75 8.42
CA ALA A 88 2.69 6.70 8.19
C ALA A 88 3.20 5.57 7.31
N LEU A 89 2.73 4.35 7.60
CA LEU A 89 2.80 3.22 6.68
C LEU A 89 1.46 3.05 5.98
N VAL A 90 1.46 3.02 4.64
CA VAL A 90 0.28 2.69 3.84
C VAL A 90 0.38 1.22 3.44
N ALA A 91 -0.45 0.38 4.04
CA ALA A 91 -0.35 -1.08 3.97
C ALA A 91 -1.57 -1.73 3.32
N THR A 92 -1.38 -2.89 2.71
CA THR A 92 -2.45 -3.85 2.43
C THR A 92 -2.50 -4.92 3.52
N ASP A 93 -3.66 -5.52 3.75
CA ASP A 93 -3.85 -6.54 4.80
C ASP A 93 -2.81 -7.67 4.74
N VAL A 94 -2.55 -8.20 3.55
CA VAL A 94 -1.58 -9.29 3.34
C VAL A 94 -0.18 -8.86 3.79
N ALA A 95 0.22 -7.64 3.53
CA ALA A 95 1.54 -7.15 3.92
C ALA A 95 1.62 -6.81 5.41
N ALA A 96 0.53 -6.31 5.98
CA ALA A 96 0.45 -5.96 7.39
C ALA A 96 0.51 -7.16 8.34
N ARG A 97 0.04 -8.34 7.91
CA ARG A 97 0.14 -9.59 8.70
C ARG A 97 1.58 -10.04 8.96
N GLY A 98 2.53 -9.60 8.16
CA GLY A 98 3.95 -9.98 8.30
C GLY A 98 4.84 -8.89 8.90
N ILE A 99 4.26 -7.82 9.45
CA ILE A 99 5.02 -6.76 10.09
C ILE A 99 4.67 -6.65 11.57
N HIS A 100 5.72 -6.66 12.39
CA HIS A 100 5.61 -6.43 13.83
C HIS A 100 5.69 -4.90 14.09
N VAL A 101 4.59 -4.22 13.83
CA VAL A 101 4.42 -2.80 14.17
C VAL A 101 3.17 -2.70 15.02
N ASP A 102 3.38 -2.39 16.27
CA ASP A 102 2.33 -2.26 17.25
C ASP A 102 2.51 -0.96 18.04
N GLY A 103 1.45 -0.51 18.70
CA GLY A 103 1.49 0.68 19.56
C GLY A 103 1.62 1.98 18.77
N VAL A 104 1.11 2.01 17.52
CA VAL A 104 0.98 3.26 16.76
C VAL A 104 -0.08 4.17 17.39
N ALA A 105 0.03 5.48 17.19
CA ALA A 105 -0.93 6.46 17.71
C ALA A 105 -2.29 6.32 17.00
N ALA A 106 -2.27 6.08 15.69
CA ALA A 106 -3.49 5.93 14.91
C ALA A 106 -3.47 4.76 13.93
N VAL A 107 -4.64 4.18 13.73
CA VAL A 107 -4.94 3.26 12.62
C VAL A 107 -6.02 3.90 11.75
N VAL A 108 -5.78 4.02 10.45
CA VAL A 108 -6.75 4.57 9.51
C VAL A 108 -7.22 3.48 8.55
N HIS A 109 -8.50 3.16 8.58
CA HIS A 109 -9.16 2.34 7.56
C HIS A 109 -9.52 3.25 6.38
N TYR A 110 -8.56 3.49 5.49
CA TYR A 110 -8.80 4.24 4.26
C TYR A 110 -9.81 3.53 3.36
N ASP A 111 -9.66 2.23 3.21
CA ASP A 111 -10.69 1.36 2.64
C ASP A 111 -11.26 0.45 3.73
N PRO A 112 -12.59 0.24 3.78
CA PRO A 112 -13.21 -0.64 4.76
C PRO A 112 -12.57 -2.03 4.74
N PRO A 113 -12.42 -2.68 5.89
CA PRO A 113 -12.02 -4.08 5.97
C PRO A 113 -13.09 -4.98 5.32
N GLU A 114 -12.68 -6.15 4.87
CA GLU A 114 -13.59 -7.12 4.22
C GLU A 114 -14.53 -7.78 5.21
N ASP A 115 -14.08 -7.97 6.46
CA ASP A 115 -14.83 -8.62 7.53
C ASP A 115 -14.44 -8.08 8.93
N HIS A 116 -15.13 -8.58 9.95
CA HIS A 116 -14.90 -8.23 11.35
C HIS A 116 -13.51 -8.65 11.84
N LYS A 117 -12.97 -9.78 11.37
CA LYS A 117 -11.63 -10.24 11.75
C LYS A 117 -10.56 -9.30 11.23
N ALA A 118 -10.68 -8.89 9.96
CA ALA A 118 -9.77 -7.91 9.37
C ALA A 118 -9.84 -6.57 10.14
N TYR A 119 -11.04 -6.13 10.55
CA TYR A 119 -11.19 -4.94 11.39
C TYR A 119 -10.40 -5.06 12.69
N VAL A 120 -10.58 -6.13 13.43
CA VAL A 120 -9.93 -6.37 14.72
C VAL A 120 -8.42 -6.46 14.57
N HIS A 121 -7.91 -7.20 13.59
CA HIS A 121 -6.47 -7.32 13.33
C HIS A 121 -5.81 -6.01 12.89
N ARG A 122 -6.52 -5.16 12.16
CA ARG A 122 -6.05 -3.82 11.79
C ARG A 122 -6.04 -2.90 13.01
N SER A 123 -7.16 -2.83 13.72
CA SER A 123 -7.35 -1.98 14.90
C SER A 123 -6.39 -2.34 16.02
N GLY A 124 -6.12 -3.63 16.21
CA GLY A 124 -5.17 -4.11 17.22
C GLY A 124 -3.71 -3.69 17.01
N ARG A 125 -3.39 -2.85 16.05
CA ARG A 125 -2.07 -2.24 15.88
C ARG A 125 -1.88 -1.00 16.73
N THR A 126 -2.95 -0.42 17.25
CA THR A 126 -2.94 0.70 18.20
C THR A 126 -3.39 0.26 19.59
N ALA A 127 -3.39 1.17 20.54
CA ALA A 127 -3.88 1.00 21.92
C ALA A 127 -3.27 -0.23 22.64
N ARG A 128 -1.96 -0.47 22.48
CA ARG A 128 -1.27 -1.58 23.14
C ARG A 128 -0.47 -1.11 24.34
N ALA A 129 -0.26 -2.03 25.30
CA ALA A 129 0.55 -1.79 26.50
C ALA A 129 0.09 -0.60 27.35
N GLY A 130 -1.24 -0.42 27.49
CA GLY A 130 -1.81 0.65 28.32
C GLY A 130 -1.73 2.06 27.71
N LYS A 131 -1.37 2.17 26.42
CA LYS A 131 -1.39 3.45 25.69
C LYS A 131 -2.75 3.66 25.04
N ASN A 132 -3.19 4.91 25.02
CA ASN A 132 -4.35 5.30 24.22
C ASN A 132 -4.02 5.17 22.73
N GLY A 133 -5.04 4.96 21.91
CA GLY A 133 -4.92 4.90 20.48
C GLY A 133 -6.23 5.17 19.79
N VAL A 134 -6.18 5.64 18.55
CA VAL A 134 -7.36 5.97 17.79
C VAL A 134 -7.45 5.13 16.51
N VAL A 135 -8.66 4.65 16.22
CA VAL A 135 -9.00 3.94 14.98
C VAL A 135 -9.99 4.79 14.20
N ILE A 136 -9.60 5.25 13.03
CA ILE A 136 -10.40 6.11 12.18
C ILE A 136 -10.85 5.32 10.95
N SER A 137 -12.15 5.17 10.75
CA SER A 137 -12.74 4.51 9.58
C SER A 137 -13.39 5.53 8.66
N LEU A 138 -12.86 5.66 7.43
CA LEU A 138 -13.42 6.56 6.41
C LEU A 138 -14.56 5.84 5.69
N VAL A 139 -15.78 6.33 5.88
CA VAL A 139 -17.02 5.70 5.43
C VAL A 139 -17.65 6.54 4.32
N GLN A 140 -17.69 6.01 3.11
CA GLN A 140 -18.44 6.65 2.03
C GLN A 140 -19.96 6.44 2.24
N PRO A 141 -20.81 7.35 1.78
CA PRO A 141 -22.25 7.27 2.01
C PRO A 141 -22.87 5.91 1.65
N GLU A 142 -22.42 5.32 0.54
CA GLU A 142 -22.88 4.01 0.06
C GLU A 142 -22.45 2.84 0.96
N GLN A 143 -21.40 3.01 1.78
CA GLN A 143 -20.85 1.98 2.66
C GLN A 143 -21.50 1.94 4.05
N ARG A 144 -22.37 2.91 4.38
CA ARG A 144 -22.93 3.06 5.73
C ARG A 144 -23.67 1.82 6.23
N LYS A 145 -24.35 1.09 5.35
CA LYS A 145 -25.08 -0.14 5.74
C LYS A 145 -24.13 -1.26 6.14
N ASP A 146 -23.04 -1.44 5.37
CA ASP A 146 -22.04 -2.47 5.63
C ASP A 146 -21.24 -2.16 6.90
N ILE A 147 -20.92 -0.89 7.11
CA ILE A 147 -20.22 -0.44 8.33
C ILE A 147 -21.12 -0.65 9.58
N ARG A 148 -22.41 -0.33 9.53
CA ARG A 148 -23.32 -0.60 10.65
C ARG A 148 -23.45 -2.09 10.96
N ARG A 149 -23.38 -2.96 9.93
CA ARG A 149 -23.33 -4.40 10.15
C ARG A 149 -22.03 -4.80 10.83
N LEU A 150 -20.90 -4.31 10.31
CA LEU A 150 -19.59 -4.53 10.89
C LEU A 150 -19.54 -4.09 12.36
N GLN A 151 -20.05 -2.91 12.70
CA GLN A 151 -20.08 -2.40 14.06
C GLN A 151 -20.83 -3.34 15.01
N ARG A 152 -21.99 -3.88 14.59
CA ARG A 152 -22.72 -4.89 15.38
C ARG A 152 -21.90 -6.17 15.56
N ASP A 153 -21.22 -6.63 14.52
CA ASP A 153 -20.44 -7.87 14.55
C ASP A 153 -19.21 -7.76 15.47
N ILE A 154 -18.70 -6.54 15.70
CA ILE A 154 -17.54 -6.26 16.58
C ILE A 154 -17.94 -5.67 17.95
N GLY A 155 -19.24 -5.44 18.18
CA GLY A 155 -19.74 -4.90 19.46
C GLY A 155 -19.40 -3.44 19.71
N ILE A 156 -19.19 -2.63 18.66
CA ILE A 156 -18.91 -1.18 18.76
C ILE A 156 -20.17 -0.41 18.35
N ASP A 157 -20.67 0.42 19.27
CA ASP A 157 -21.83 1.29 19.04
C ASP A 157 -21.40 2.76 18.97
N GLU A 158 -20.62 3.10 17.95
CA GLU A 158 -20.18 4.48 17.69
C GLU A 158 -20.92 5.06 16.47
N PRO A 159 -21.38 6.31 16.53
CA PRO A 159 -22.10 6.90 15.39
C PRO A 159 -21.17 7.13 14.21
N VAL A 160 -21.70 6.93 12.99
CA VAL A 160 -21.03 7.37 11.76
C VAL A 160 -21.33 8.85 11.56
N GLY A 161 -20.39 9.70 11.95
CA GLY A 161 -20.51 11.16 12.00
C GLY A 161 -19.65 11.91 11.00
N THR A 162 -19.56 13.22 11.18
CA THR A 162 -18.62 14.10 10.48
C THR A 162 -17.21 13.94 11.05
N PRO A 163 -16.15 14.25 10.27
CA PRO A 163 -14.78 14.28 10.78
C PRO A 163 -14.63 15.23 11.98
N ASP A 164 -13.96 14.75 13.02
CA ASP A 164 -13.66 15.49 14.24
C ASP A 164 -12.17 15.35 14.55
N LEU A 165 -11.39 16.30 14.07
CA LEU A 165 -9.93 16.31 14.24
C LEU A 165 -9.53 16.79 15.64
N ASP A 166 -10.36 17.59 16.32
CA ASP A 166 -10.05 18.02 17.66
C ASP A 166 -10.14 16.83 18.62
N ARG A 167 -11.14 15.98 18.46
CA ARG A 167 -11.23 14.72 19.20
C ARG A 167 -10.02 13.80 18.93
N VAL A 168 -9.51 13.75 17.70
CA VAL A 168 -8.28 12.99 17.39
C VAL A 168 -7.08 13.55 18.16
N ARG A 169 -6.90 14.87 18.21
CA ARG A 169 -5.80 15.52 18.95
C ARG A 169 -5.89 15.26 20.47
N GLU A 170 -7.08 15.27 21.01
CA GLU A 170 -7.31 14.97 22.43
C GLU A 170 -6.98 13.51 22.78
N LEU A 171 -7.28 12.58 21.89
CA LEU A 171 -7.09 11.13 22.08
C LEU A 171 -5.68 10.66 21.71
N SER A 172 -4.95 11.45 20.96
CA SER A 172 -3.61 11.09 20.52
C SER A 172 -2.62 11.23 21.65
N PRO A 173 -1.73 10.26 21.90
CA PRO A 173 -0.60 10.48 22.79
C PRO A 173 0.21 11.69 22.28
N PRO A 174 0.80 12.51 23.18
CA PRO A 174 1.55 13.69 22.78
C PRO A 174 2.57 13.33 21.71
N ALA A 175 2.52 14.01 20.58
CA ALA A 175 3.39 13.77 19.45
C ALA A 175 4.84 13.85 19.90
N VAL A 176 5.61 12.82 19.66
CA VAL A 176 7.07 12.88 19.70
C VAL A 176 7.45 14.01 18.74
N ALA A 177 8.27 14.95 19.18
CA ALA A 177 8.65 16.22 18.56
C ALA A 177 8.28 16.38 17.07
N ALA A 178 7.74 17.55 16.71
CA ALA A 178 7.36 17.88 15.35
C ALA A 178 8.41 17.40 14.35
N PRO A 179 8.00 16.74 13.24
CA PRO A 179 8.95 16.26 12.25
C PRO A 179 9.79 17.40 11.71
N ALA A 180 11.05 17.09 11.38
CA ALA A 180 11.91 17.99 10.62
C ALA A 180 11.19 18.51 9.35
N PRO A 181 11.62 19.67 8.78
CA PRO A 181 11.01 20.22 7.58
C PRO A 181 10.74 19.15 6.54
N PHE A 182 9.57 19.23 5.89
CA PHE A 182 9.11 18.22 4.94
C PHE A 182 10.08 18.08 3.77
N GLU A 183 10.71 16.92 3.66
CA GLU A 183 11.33 16.46 2.43
C GLU A 183 10.55 15.25 1.92
N PRO A 184 10.17 15.20 0.63
CA PRO A 184 9.46 14.07 0.08
C PRO A 184 10.22 12.76 0.35
N TYR A 185 9.57 11.79 0.98
CA TYR A 185 10.17 10.49 1.23
C TYR A 185 10.49 9.81 -0.10
N SER A 186 11.78 9.69 -0.40
CA SER A 186 12.31 8.88 -1.49
C SER A 186 13.09 7.72 -0.88
N PRO A 187 12.65 6.47 -1.06
CA PRO A 187 13.46 5.33 -0.65
C PRO A 187 14.75 5.37 -1.46
N SER A 188 15.86 5.79 -0.85
CA SER A 188 17.15 5.82 -1.54
C SER A 188 17.51 4.39 -1.96
N GLU A 189 17.87 4.20 -3.20
CA GLU A 189 18.22 2.90 -3.79
C GLU A 189 19.58 2.35 -3.30
N THR A 190 20.32 3.10 -2.54
CA THR A 190 21.67 2.72 -2.07
C THR A 190 21.64 2.35 -0.59
N ALA A 191 21.57 1.06 -0.30
CA ALA A 191 22.19 0.56 0.92
C ALA A 191 23.70 0.91 0.82
N PRO A 192 24.36 1.40 1.91
CA PRO A 192 25.79 1.50 1.91
C PRO A 192 26.33 0.08 1.77
N GLY A 193 26.77 -0.25 0.57
CA GLY A 193 27.52 -1.47 0.32
C GLY A 193 28.72 -1.44 1.25
N GLN A 194 28.79 -2.41 2.14
CA GLN A 194 30.06 -2.74 2.80
C GLN A 194 31.06 -2.96 1.69
N GLY A 195 31.90 -1.96 1.47
CA GLY A 195 33.04 -2.05 0.59
C GLY A 195 33.93 -3.19 1.05
N ARG A 196 33.83 -4.33 0.40
CA ARG A 196 34.88 -5.33 0.42
C ARG A 196 36.11 -4.63 -0.16
N ARG A 197 36.98 -4.16 0.72
CA ARG A 197 38.36 -3.87 0.38
C ARG A 197 38.96 -5.14 -0.17
N HIS A 198 38.99 -5.27 -1.48
CA HIS A 198 39.93 -6.18 -2.13
C HIS A 198 41.30 -5.56 -1.93
N GLU A 199 42.05 -6.03 -0.95
CA GLU A 199 43.47 -5.90 -0.88
C GLU A 199 44.05 -6.56 -2.13
N GLY A 200 44.42 -5.73 -3.09
CA GLY A 200 45.16 -6.13 -4.26
C GLY A 200 46.58 -6.51 -3.85
N ARG A 201 46.79 -7.82 -3.76
CA ARG A 201 48.14 -8.39 -3.71
C ARG A 201 48.87 -8.08 -5.00
N GLY A 202 49.84 -7.16 -4.93
CA GLY A 202 50.81 -6.89 -5.99
C GLY A 202 51.53 -8.18 -6.39
N ARG A 203 51.51 -8.47 -7.67
CA ARG A 203 52.50 -9.34 -8.31
C ARG A 203 53.27 -8.48 -9.33
N GLN A 204 54.47 -8.11 -8.92
CA GLN A 204 55.55 -7.77 -9.82
C GLN A 204 55.88 -9.01 -10.64
N GLY A 205 55.98 -8.85 -11.94
CA GLY A 205 56.42 -9.89 -12.86
C GLY A 205 56.96 -9.23 -14.14
N SER A 206 58.19 -9.01 -14.15
CA SER A 206 59.03 -8.54 -15.26
C SER A 206 59.02 -9.54 -16.43
N GLY A 207 59.17 -9.05 -17.66
CA GLY A 207 59.91 -9.82 -18.64
C GLY A 207 59.37 -9.86 -20.07
N ARG A 208 59.96 -9.02 -20.92
CA ARG A 208 60.53 -9.29 -22.28
C ARG A 208 59.62 -9.86 -23.39
N ARG A 209 59.41 -9.00 -24.39
CA ARG A 209 59.99 -8.95 -25.77
C ARG A 209 59.68 -10.12 -26.68
N SER A 210 59.33 -9.65 -27.89
CA SER A 210 59.51 -10.16 -29.25
C SER A 210 58.35 -11.00 -29.76
N GLY A 211 57.73 -10.73 -30.84
CA GLY A 211 58.20 -10.40 -32.16
C GLY A 211 57.40 -11.25 -33.12
N GLY A 212 56.93 -10.68 -34.20
CA GLY A 212 56.80 -11.46 -35.42
C GLY A 212 55.41 -11.80 -35.93
N SER A 213 55.02 -11.04 -36.93
CA SER A 213 54.70 -11.49 -38.28
C SER A 213 53.33 -12.12 -38.58
N ALA A 214 52.55 -11.35 -39.31
CA ALA A 214 51.98 -11.63 -40.63
C ALA A 214 51.36 -13.02 -40.91
N GLY A 215 50.08 -12.96 -41.30
CA GLY A 215 49.42 -14.12 -41.92
C GLY A 215 48.02 -13.71 -42.40
N ARG A 216 47.92 -13.41 -43.64
CA ARG A 216 46.76 -13.20 -44.51
C ARG A 216 46.00 -14.53 -44.70
N GLY A 217 44.74 -14.43 -44.98
CA GLY A 217 43.88 -15.44 -45.61
C GLY A 217 42.43 -15.14 -45.24
N ARG A 218 41.56 -14.52 -46.01
CA ARG A 218 40.77 -14.97 -47.14
C ARG A 218 40.12 -16.36 -46.82
N ASP A 219 38.89 -16.60 -46.91
CA ASP A 219 37.82 -16.31 -47.81
C ASP A 219 36.55 -17.10 -47.38
N ASN A 220 35.41 -16.55 -47.70
CA ASN A 220 34.32 -17.21 -48.39
C ASN A 220 33.35 -18.21 -47.71
N GLY A 221 32.11 -17.93 -48.02
CA GLY A 221 31.05 -18.92 -48.10
C GLY A 221 29.83 -18.53 -47.24
N SER A 222 28.83 -17.77 -47.67
CA SER A 222 27.78 -18.03 -48.68
C SER A 222 26.88 -19.20 -48.35
N GLY A 223 25.62 -18.88 -48.23
CA GLY A 223 24.47 -19.82 -48.21
C GLY A 223 23.47 -19.46 -47.14
N GLY A 224 22.33 -18.90 -47.31
CA GLY A 224 21.38 -18.93 -48.40
C GLY A 224 20.36 -20.06 -48.19
N ASN A 225 19.20 -19.71 -47.65
CA ASN A 225 17.91 -20.33 -48.05
C ASN A 225 16.81 -19.82 -47.10
N ARG A 226 15.86 -18.99 -47.47
CA ARG A 226 14.67 -19.14 -48.33
C ARG A 226 13.81 -20.34 -47.96
N ASN A 227 12.62 -20.07 -47.52
CA ASN A 227 11.30 -20.42 -48.08
C ASN A 227 10.34 -20.71 -46.90
N ARG A 228 9.20 -20.31 -46.88
CA ARG A 228 7.97 -20.15 -47.68
C ARG A 228 6.81 -20.35 -46.72
N SER A 229 5.99 -19.34 -46.62
CA SER A 229 4.59 -19.32 -47.11
C SER A 229 3.68 -20.48 -46.69
N GLY A 230 2.59 -20.10 -45.99
CA GLY A 230 1.41 -20.91 -45.78
C GLY A 230 0.22 -20.02 -45.44
N GLN A 231 -0.50 -19.62 -46.47
CA GLN A 231 -1.85 -19.06 -46.46
C GLN A 231 -2.88 -20.12 -46.04
N GLY A 232 -3.96 -19.65 -45.40
CA GLY A 232 -5.19 -20.42 -45.26
C GLY A 232 -6.16 -19.60 -44.38
N ASN A 233 -6.90 -18.76 -44.87
CA ASN A 233 -8.21 -18.60 -45.46
C ASN A 233 -9.30 -19.47 -44.81
N GLY A 234 -10.34 -18.83 -44.25
CA GLY A 234 -11.50 -19.49 -43.70
C GLY A 234 -12.53 -18.52 -43.14
N GLN A 235 -13.31 -17.99 -44.02
CA GLN A 235 -14.54 -17.23 -43.87
C GLN A 235 -15.57 -17.92 -42.96
N GLY A 236 -16.41 -17.13 -42.27
CA GLY A 236 -17.66 -17.63 -41.70
C GLY A 236 -18.38 -16.64 -40.78
N ARG A 237 -19.05 -15.64 -41.34
CA ARG A 237 -20.29 -15.05 -40.79
C ARG A 237 -21.46 -15.68 -41.58
N PRO A 238 -22.77 -15.58 -41.19
CA PRO A 238 -23.47 -14.64 -40.32
C PRO A 238 -24.68 -15.26 -39.56
N GLY A 239 -25.44 -14.41 -38.88
CA GLY A 239 -26.84 -14.64 -38.46
C GLY A 239 -27.02 -14.24 -36.97
N GLY A 240 -27.61 -13.20 -36.54
CA GLY A 240 -28.86 -12.55 -36.95
C GLY A 240 -30.04 -13.16 -36.20
N ASN A 241 -30.42 -12.60 -35.05
CA ASN A 241 -31.85 -12.57 -34.78
C ASN A 241 -32.25 -11.45 -33.78
N ARG A 242 -33.10 -10.63 -34.34
CA ARG A 242 -33.95 -9.66 -33.65
C ARG A 242 -35.11 -10.42 -32.99
N ASN A 243 -35.59 -9.97 -31.84
CA ASN A 243 -37.03 -9.82 -31.58
C ASN A 243 -37.22 -9.30 -30.12
N ARG A 244 -37.75 -8.12 -30.08
CA ARG A 244 -39.14 -7.70 -29.86
C ARG A 244 -39.47 -7.44 -28.36
N ARG A 245 -39.59 -6.13 -28.07
CA ARG A 245 -40.55 -5.61 -27.07
C ARG A 245 -41.99 -6.07 -27.42
N PRO A 246 -42.88 -6.12 -26.43
CA PRO A 246 -44.05 -5.28 -26.52
C PRO A 246 -44.31 -4.45 -25.26
N SER A 247 -44.76 -3.24 -25.55
CA SER A 247 -45.48 -2.32 -24.70
C SER A 247 -46.94 -2.77 -24.51
N ARG A 248 -47.54 -2.44 -23.35
CA ARG A 248 -48.92 -1.93 -23.22
C ARG A 248 -49.31 -1.91 -21.73
N GLN A 249 -49.61 -0.67 -21.24
CA GLN A 249 -50.93 -0.10 -20.93
C GLN A 249 -51.71 -0.95 -19.90
N GLY A 250 -52.03 -0.47 -18.69
CA GLY A 250 -52.78 0.76 -18.39
C GLY A 250 -54.00 0.33 -17.56
N ARG A 251 -54.48 1.21 -16.72
CA ARG A 251 -55.76 1.27 -15.90
C ARG A 251 -55.47 1.10 -14.40
N SER A 252 -55.53 2.11 -13.61
CA SER A 252 -56.67 3.00 -13.20
C SER A 252 -57.72 2.27 -12.34
N ALA A 253 -57.90 2.88 -11.18
CA ALA A 253 -59.10 2.91 -10.31
C ALA A 253 -59.34 1.77 -9.31
N ALA A 254 -59.23 2.01 -8.08
CA ALA A 254 -60.19 2.35 -7.03
C ALA A 254 -59.45 2.60 -5.71
#